data_c724efe63a8435935ed5d46b208875cb
#
_entry.id   c724efe63a8435935ed5d46b208875cb
#
_cell.length_a   1.000
_cell.length_b   1.000
_cell.length_c   1.000
_cell.angle_alpha   90.00
_cell.angle_beta   90.00
_cell.angle_gamma   90.00
#
_symmetry.space_group_name_H-M   'P 1'
#
loop_
_entity.id
_entity.type
_entity.pdbx_description
1 polymer ?
#
loop_
_entity_poly.entity_id
_entity_poly.type
_entity_poly.pdbx_seq_one_letter_code
_entity_poly.pdbx_strand_id
1 'polypeptide(L)'
;MATTPNSITFQPAFKRVAQQGRHDDTFAVIAMLTNKPMEAIFRQAEGLGLPKIGPFHAWIDGDMIAKLLAANGLVATVWKECNSYKDLPEVAIIMVDYDADWEVGRCALYHRGTASDGKTAQPYVVDPYQHADSKLHLRVGTAELSGLPPSWFIGVTQMAKAAGK
;
A
#
# COMPACT_ATOMS: atom_id res chain seq x y z
N MET A 1 23.61 -10.45 35.65
CA MET A 1 23.48 -9.58 34.47
C MET A 1 22.35 -10.10 33.60
N ALA A 2 21.25 -9.37 33.53
CA ALA A 2 20.15 -9.75 32.66
C ALA A 2 20.55 -9.44 31.22
N THR A 3 20.71 -10.46 30.41
CA THR A 3 20.81 -10.34 28.96
C THR A 3 19.48 -9.84 28.45
N THR A 4 19.44 -8.59 28.04
CA THR A 4 18.31 -8.01 27.31
C THR A 4 18.11 -8.88 26.06
N PRO A 5 16.91 -9.44 25.83
CA PRO A 5 16.69 -10.18 24.59
C PRO A 5 16.87 -9.20 23.44
N ASN A 6 17.73 -9.58 22.49
CA ASN A 6 17.84 -8.90 21.21
C ASN A 6 16.41 -8.82 20.63
N SER A 7 15.80 -7.66 20.71
CA SER A 7 14.58 -7.40 19.97
C SER A 7 14.95 -7.45 18.50
N ILE A 8 14.67 -8.55 17.86
CA ILE A 8 14.81 -8.69 16.42
C ILE A 8 13.86 -7.68 15.82
N THR A 9 14.40 -6.54 15.39
CA THR A 9 13.63 -5.45 14.82
C THR A 9 13.09 -5.91 13.47
N PHE A 10 11.78 -6.03 13.36
CA PHE A 10 11.12 -6.37 12.10
C PHE A 10 11.48 -5.31 11.03
N GLN A 11 11.91 -5.77 9.86
CA GLN A 11 12.24 -4.92 8.73
C GLN A 11 11.20 -5.14 7.62
N PRO A 12 10.35 -4.15 7.31
CA PRO A 12 9.41 -4.26 6.20
C PRO A 12 10.14 -4.28 4.86
N ALA A 13 9.63 -5.08 3.91
CA ALA A 13 10.17 -5.14 2.56
C ALA A 13 9.93 -3.83 1.78
N PHE A 14 8.88 -3.10 2.12
CA PHE A 14 8.52 -1.83 1.49
C PHE A 14 8.85 -0.67 2.42
N LYS A 15 9.58 0.32 1.89
CA LYS A 15 9.94 1.52 2.63
C LYS A 15 8.79 2.52 2.61
N ARG A 16 8.43 3.05 3.77
CA ARG A 16 7.38 4.04 3.89
C ARG A 16 7.65 5.30 3.07
N VAL A 17 6.64 5.72 2.32
CA VAL A 17 6.54 7.04 1.70
C VAL A 17 5.32 7.73 2.32
N ALA A 18 5.53 8.90 2.91
CA ALA A 18 4.43 9.68 3.47
C ALA A 18 3.68 10.41 2.36
N GLN A 19 2.34 10.44 2.43
CA GLN A 19 1.56 11.34 1.60
C GLN A 19 1.89 12.80 1.94
N GLN A 20 1.79 13.67 0.97
CA GLN A 20 2.13 15.09 1.10
C GLN A 20 0.90 15.99 1.10
N GLY A 21 -0.12 15.61 0.37
CA GLY A 21 -1.38 16.31 0.26
C GLY A 21 -2.54 15.54 0.87
N ARG A 22 -3.74 16.02 0.60
CA ARG A 22 -4.97 15.43 1.14
C ARG A 22 -5.41 14.16 0.42
N HIS A 23 -5.13 14.05 -0.89
CA HIS A 23 -5.68 13.01 -1.77
C HIS A 23 -4.61 12.15 -2.46
N ASP A 24 -3.36 12.23 -2.05
CA ASP A 24 -2.24 11.55 -2.70
C ASP A 24 -1.75 10.29 -1.96
N ASP A 25 -2.56 9.78 -1.04
CA ASP A 25 -2.29 8.54 -0.32
C ASP A 25 -2.08 7.35 -1.27
N THR A 26 -2.87 7.23 -2.33
CA THR A 26 -2.70 6.17 -3.33
C THR A 26 -1.37 6.31 -4.08
N PHE A 27 -0.96 7.54 -4.41
CA PHE A 27 0.35 7.80 -5.00
C PHE A 27 1.50 7.39 -4.08
N ALA A 28 1.35 7.67 -2.77
CA ALA A 28 2.34 7.26 -1.78
C ALA A 28 2.46 5.72 -1.72
N VAL A 29 1.34 5.00 -1.75
CA VAL A 29 1.33 3.53 -1.78
C VAL A 29 1.98 3.00 -3.07
N ILE A 30 1.67 3.56 -4.22
CA ILE A 30 2.30 3.16 -5.49
C ILE A 30 3.81 3.46 -5.48
N ALA A 31 4.22 4.58 -4.91
CA ALA A 31 5.64 4.90 -4.72
C ALA A 31 6.36 3.85 -3.87
N MET A 32 5.73 3.40 -2.79
CA MET A 32 6.27 2.31 -1.95
C MET A 32 6.38 0.99 -2.72
N LEU A 33 5.35 0.62 -3.47
CA LEU A 33 5.30 -0.62 -4.26
C LEU A 33 6.36 -0.66 -5.37
N THR A 34 6.66 0.48 -5.96
CA THR A 34 7.57 0.60 -7.11
C THR A 34 8.99 1.01 -6.73
N ASN A 35 9.21 1.34 -5.46
CA ASN A 35 10.47 1.91 -4.96
C ASN A 35 10.91 3.16 -5.74
N LYS A 36 9.95 4.00 -6.08
CA LYS A 36 10.16 5.27 -6.79
C LYS A 36 9.67 6.43 -5.94
N PRO A 37 10.23 7.63 -6.11
CA PRO A 37 9.70 8.81 -5.43
C PRO A 37 8.31 9.15 -5.99
N MET A 38 7.46 9.74 -5.15
CA MET A 38 6.10 10.15 -5.54
C MET A 38 6.09 11.04 -6.78
N GLU A 39 7.06 11.93 -6.91
CA GLU A 39 7.19 12.82 -8.05
C GLU A 39 7.32 12.05 -9.38
N ALA A 40 8.06 10.94 -9.40
CA ALA A 40 8.16 10.10 -10.59
C ALA A 40 6.81 9.44 -10.93
N ILE A 41 6.05 9.03 -9.93
CA ILE A 41 4.72 8.44 -10.12
C ILE A 41 3.73 9.51 -10.63
N PHE A 42 3.77 10.72 -10.11
CA PHE A 42 2.97 11.84 -10.62
C PHE A 42 3.24 12.13 -12.10
N ARG A 43 4.50 12.17 -12.51
CA ARG A 43 4.88 12.36 -13.92
C ARG A 43 4.37 11.24 -14.82
N GLN A 44 4.43 9.99 -14.35
CA GLN A 44 3.84 8.86 -15.08
C GLN A 44 2.32 9.01 -15.23
N ALA A 45 1.63 9.40 -14.17
CA ALA A 45 0.18 9.62 -14.19
C ALA A 45 -0.21 10.75 -15.13
N GLU A 46 0.52 11.85 -15.14
CA GLU A 46 0.32 12.96 -16.08
C GLU A 46 0.48 12.50 -17.53
N GLY A 47 1.47 11.68 -17.81
CA GLY A 47 1.66 11.05 -19.12
C GLY A 47 0.52 10.09 -19.51
N LEU A 48 -0.22 9.56 -18.54
CA LEU A 48 -1.39 8.71 -18.74
C LEU A 48 -2.72 9.49 -18.75
N GLY A 49 -2.67 10.81 -18.65
CA GLY A 49 -3.83 11.68 -18.74
C GLY A 49 -4.36 12.23 -17.42
N LEU A 50 -3.63 12.11 -16.32
CA LEU A 50 -4.02 12.76 -15.07
C LEU A 50 -4.00 14.28 -15.25
N PRO A 51 -5.10 14.99 -14.92
CA PRO A 51 -5.09 16.45 -14.91
C PRO A 51 -4.10 17.00 -13.89
N LYS A 52 -3.39 18.08 -14.24
CA LYS A 52 -2.39 18.71 -13.35
C LYS A 52 -3.00 19.55 -12.24
N ILE A 53 -4.23 19.94 -12.38
CA ILE A 53 -4.96 20.82 -11.46
C ILE A 53 -6.39 20.32 -11.29
N GLY A 54 -6.99 20.68 -10.18
CA GLY A 54 -8.38 20.37 -9.86
C GLY A 54 -8.57 20.09 -8.37
N PRO A 55 -9.81 20.11 -7.88
CA PRO A 55 -10.11 19.92 -6.44
C PRO A 55 -9.72 18.51 -5.92
N PHE A 56 -9.67 17.53 -6.82
CA PHE A 56 -9.30 16.15 -6.49
C PHE A 56 -8.08 15.67 -7.30
N HIS A 57 -7.14 16.57 -7.52
CA HIS A 57 -6.00 16.37 -8.42
C HIS A 57 -5.30 15.01 -8.24
N ALA A 58 -5.05 14.59 -7.04
CA ALA A 58 -4.33 13.35 -6.76
C ALA A 58 -5.23 12.15 -6.41
N TRP A 59 -6.55 12.32 -6.52
CA TRP A 59 -7.51 11.24 -6.29
C TRP A 59 -7.74 10.47 -7.59
N ILE A 60 -7.20 9.27 -7.64
CA ILE A 60 -7.22 8.42 -8.83
C ILE A 60 -8.13 7.20 -8.63
N ASP A 61 -8.74 6.77 -9.72
CA ASP A 61 -9.58 5.59 -9.75
C ASP A 61 -8.77 4.28 -9.98
N GLY A 62 -9.47 3.15 -9.90
CA GLY A 62 -8.85 1.85 -10.09
C GLY A 62 -8.21 1.65 -11.48
N ASP A 63 -8.74 2.28 -12.51
CA ASP A 63 -8.18 2.22 -13.87
C ASP A 63 -6.81 2.93 -13.95
N MET A 64 -6.69 4.12 -13.37
CA MET A 64 -5.42 4.83 -13.29
C MET A 64 -4.41 4.09 -12.41
N ILE A 65 -4.84 3.51 -11.29
CA ILE A 65 -3.99 2.67 -10.43
C ILE A 65 -3.43 1.51 -11.24
N ALA A 66 -4.28 0.79 -11.97
CA ALA A 66 -3.86 -0.34 -12.81
C ALA A 66 -2.85 0.08 -13.88
N LYS A 67 -3.08 1.20 -14.55
CA LYS A 67 -2.16 1.75 -15.57
C LYS A 67 -0.81 2.13 -14.98
N LEU A 68 -0.79 2.78 -13.83
CA LEU A 68 0.45 3.15 -13.14
C LEU A 68 1.24 1.92 -12.70
N LEU A 69 0.58 0.93 -12.14
CA LEU A 69 1.23 -0.31 -11.74
C LEU A 69 1.76 -1.07 -12.97
N ALA A 70 0.98 -1.15 -14.04
CA ALA A 70 1.41 -1.77 -15.29
C ALA A 70 2.64 -1.08 -15.90
N ALA A 71 2.71 0.24 -15.86
CA ALA A 71 3.87 1.00 -16.31
C ALA A 71 5.14 0.70 -15.50
N ASN A 72 5.00 0.10 -14.32
CA ASN A 72 6.10 -0.29 -13.43
C ASN A 72 6.28 -1.82 -13.32
N GLY A 73 5.70 -2.60 -14.22
CA GLY A 73 5.87 -4.06 -14.25
C GLY A 73 5.02 -4.81 -13.22
N LEU A 74 3.96 -4.19 -12.73
CA LEU A 74 3.04 -4.78 -11.76
C LEU A 74 1.65 -4.97 -12.37
N VAL A 75 0.91 -5.93 -11.86
CA VAL A 75 -0.48 -6.20 -12.27
C VAL A 75 -1.39 -5.97 -11.08
N ALA A 76 -2.43 -5.19 -11.30
CA ALA A 76 -3.46 -4.90 -10.31
C ALA A 76 -4.76 -5.64 -10.63
N THR A 77 -5.45 -6.11 -9.59
CA THR A 77 -6.85 -6.49 -9.70
C THR A 77 -7.73 -5.24 -9.72
N VAL A 78 -9.03 -5.41 -9.95
CA VAL A 78 -10.01 -4.37 -9.63
C VAL A 78 -10.20 -4.27 -8.12
N TRP A 79 -10.84 -3.18 -7.66
CA TRP A 79 -11.27 -3.09 -6.26
C TRP A 79 -12.20 -4.24 -5.90
N LYS A 80 -11.90 -4.89 -4.78
CA LYS A 80 -12.70 -5.98 -4.20
C LYS A 80 -13.01 -5.67 -2.75
N GLU A 81 -14.23 -5.96 -2.34
CA GLU A 81 -14.63 -5.86 -0.94
C GLU A 81 -13.94 -6.94 -0.11
N CYS A 82 -13.58 -6.60 1.12
CA CYS A 82 -13.06 -7.55 2.10
C CYS A 82 -13.51 -7.19 3.50
N ASN A 83 -13.54 -8.19 4.38
CA ASN A 83 -13.91 -8.02 5.78
C ASN A 83 -12.77 -8.38 6.73
N SER A 84 -11.69 -8.93 6.21
CA SER A 84 -10.58 -9.42 7.03
C SER A 84 -9.27 -9.39 6.25
N TYR A 85 -8.17 -9.22 6.97
CA TYR A 85 -6.82 -9.38 6.42
C TYR A 85 -6.54 -10.80 5.89
N LYS A 86 -7.31 -11.80 6.33
CA LYS A 86 -7.20 -13.18 5.83
C LYS A 86 -7.65 -13.32 4.38
N ASP A 87 -8.49 -12.42 3.90
CA ASP A 87 -9.00 -12.43 2.53
C ASP A 87 -8.00 -11.83 1.52
N LEU A 88 -6.93 -11.21 2.00
CA LEU A 88 -5.99 -10.47 1.18
C LEU A 88 -4.94 -11.38 0.54
N PRO A 89 -4.49 -11.06 -0.70
CA PRO A 89 -3.32 -11.69 -1.29
C PRO A 89 -2.03 -11.27 -0.58
N GLU A 90 -0.89 -11.71 -1.07
CA GLU A 90 0.42 -11.40 -0.48
C GLU A 90 0.71 -9.91 -0.41
N VAL A 91 0.39 -9.18 -1.48
CA VAL A 91 0.55 -7.72 -1.57
C VAL A 91 -0.75 -7.09 -2.01
N ALA A 92 -1.18 -6.04 -1.34
CA ALA A 92 -2.40 -5.32 -1.68
C ALA A 92 -2.32 -3.83 -1.34
N ILE A 93 -2.99 -3.04 -2.15
CA ILE A 93 -3.43 -1.70 -1.76
C ILE A 93 -4.73 -1.90 -1.00
N ILE A 94 -4.81 -1.45 0.24
CA ILE A 94 -6.02 -1.55 1.05
C ILE A 94 -6.67 -0.20 1.24
N MET A 95 -7.99 -0.20 1.33
CA MET A 95 -8.77 0.97 1.71
C MET A 95 -9.22 0.80 3.16
N VAL A 96 -8.87 1.74 3.98
CA VAL A 96 -9.18 1.79 5.42
C VAL A 96 -9.94 3.07 5.74
N ASP A 97 -10.51 3.17 6.93
CA ASP A 97 -11.33 4.31 7.35
C ASP A 97 -12.42 4.64 6.32
N TYR A 98 -13.05 3.58 5.78
CA TYR A 98 -14.06 3.69 4.72
C TYR A 98 -15.38 4.23 5.28
N ASP A 99 -15.87 5.26 4.63
CA ASP A 99 -17.18 5.85 4.88
C ASP A 99 -18.14 5.42 3.77
N ALA A 100 -19.15 4.63 4.14
CA ALA A 100 -20.11 4.07 3.18
C ALA A 100 -21.07 5.12 2.60
N ASP A 101 -21.32 6.22 3.31
CA ASP A 101 -22.20 7.29 2.84
C ASP A 101 -21.55 8.12 1.73
N TRP A 102 -20.22 8.27 1.82
CA TRP A 102 -19.42 9.03 0.84
C TRP A 102 -18.66 8.13 -0.13
N GLU A 103 -18.71 6.80 0.09
CA GLU A 103 -17.99 5.80 -0.70
C GLU A 103 -16.49 6.11 -0.84
N VAL A 104 -15.89 6.65 0.20
CA VAL A 104 -14.48 7.02 0.23
C VAL A 104 -13.77 6.45 1.45
N GLY A 105 -12.50 6.18 1.30
CA GLY A 105 -11.57 5.81 2.35
C GLY A 105 -10.18 6.28 1.98
N ARG A 106 -9.20 5.97 2.82
CA ARG A 106 -7.79 6.25 2.52
C ARG A 106 -7.05 4.95 2.23
N CYS A 107 -6.01 5.03 1.44
CA CYS A 107 -5.21 3.88 1.04
C CYS A 107 -3.98 3.69 1.91
N ALA A 108 -3.66 2.42 2.16
CA ALA A 108 -2.43 2.00 2.81
C ALA A 108 -1.87 0.76 2.09
N LEU A 109 -0.62 0.41 2.37
CA LEU A 109 0.03 -0.76 1.79
C LEU A 109 -0.04 -1.94 2.76
N TYR A 110 -0.58 -3.06 2.29
CA TYR A 110 -0.53 -4.35 2.98
C TYR A 110 0.47 -5.28 2.33
N HIS A 111 1.27 -5.96 3.14
CA HIS A 111 2.13 -7.05 2.70
C HIS A 111 2.11 -8.19 3.72
N ARG A 112 1.92 -9.41 3.23
CA ARG A 112 2.15 -10.62 4.01
C ARG A 112 3.63 -10.96 3.97
N GLY A 113 4.41 -10.23 4.77
CA GLY A 113 5.84 -10.46 4.89
C GLY A 113 6.17 -11.76 5.61
N THR A 114 7.45 -12.03 5.70
CA THR A 114 7.99 -13.17 6.44
C THR A 114 8.78 -12.66 7.63
N ALA A 115 8.62 -13.28 8.78
CA ALA A 115 9.41 -12.97 9.96
C ALA A 115 10.89 -13.31 9.73
N SER A 116 11.74 -12.89 10.66
CA SER A 116 13.19 -13.13 10.60
C SER A 116 13.60 -14.61 10.53
N ASP A 117 12.71 -15.54 10.92
CA ASP A 117 12.93 -16.98 10.78
C ASP A 117 12.82 -17.49 9.32
N GLY A 118 12.39 -16.62 8.38
CA GLY A 118 12.19 -16.96 6.98
C GLY A 118 11.02 -17.89 6.69
N LYS A 119 10.20 -18.22 7.68
CA LYS A 119 9.13 -19.22 7.58
C LYS A 119 7.77 -18.70 8.05
N THR A 120 7.75 -17.97 9.15
CA THR A 120 6.50 -17.51 9.76
C THR A 120 5.99 -16.28 9.01
N ALA A 121 4.71 -16.31 8.59
CA ALA A 121 4.08 -15.15 7.99
C ALA A 121 3.98 -14.01 9.01
N GLN A 122 4.41 -12.83 8.61
CA GLN A 122 4.39 -11.61 9.41
C GLN A 122 3.66 -10.52 8.63
N PRO A 123 2.32 -10.48 8.69
CA PRO A 123 1.57 -9.46 7.98
C PRO A 123 1.81 -8.09 8.59
N TYR A 124 1.89 -7.07 7.75
CA TYR A 124 2.04 -5.70 8.19
C TYR A 124 1.37 -4.72 7.23
N VAL A 125 1.09 -3.53 7.73
CA VAL A 125 0.57 -2.39 6.98
C VAL A 125 1.50 -1.21 7.14
N VAL A 126 1.86 -0.59 6.02
CA VAL A 126 2.56 0.70 5.98
C VAL A 126 1.55 1.78 5.65
N ASP A 127 1.38 2.72 6.56
CA ASP A 127 0.40 3.79 6.46
C ASP A 127 1.06 5.09 5.98
N PRO A 128 0.66 5.64 4.81
CA PRO A 128 1.22 6.88 4.30
C PRO A 128 0.68 8.12 4.99
N TYR A 129 -0.34 8.00 5.84
CA TYR A 129 -1.02 9.15 6.42
C TYR A 129 -0.04 10.04 7.21
N GLN A 130 0.10 11.30 6.75
CA GLN A 130 1.12 12.21 7.26
C GLN A 130 0.90 12.67 8.71
N HIS A 131 -0.34 12.66 9.18
CA HIS A 131 -0.72 13.10 10.52
C HIS A 131 -0.87 11.93 11.51
N ALA A 132 -0.62 10.70 11.08
CA ALA A 132 -0.60 9.56 11.99
C ALA A 132 0.58 9.65 12.96
N ASP A 133 0.34 9.25 14.21
CA ASP A 133 1.43 9.05 15.17
C ASP A 133 2.49 8.12 14.55
N SER A 134 3.76 8.42 14.76
CA SER A 134 4.87 7.63 14.20
C SER A 134 4.81 6.15 14.57
N LYS A 135 4.23 5.82 15.70
CA LYS A 135 4.00 4.44 16.15
C LYS A 135 3.00 3.69 15.26
N LEU A 136 2.14 4.42 14.54
CA LEU A 136 1.10 3.86 13.66
C LEU A 136 1.51 3.86 12.18
N HIS A 137 2.70 4.37 11.86
CA HIS A 137 3.21 4.35 10.48
C HIS A 137 3.45 2.93 9.97
N LEU A 138 3.79 2.01 10.85
CA LEU A 138 3.97 0.61 10.58
C LEU A 138 3.22 -0.19 11.64
N ARG A 139 2.24 -0.98 11.22
CA ARG A 139 1.51 -1.92 12.07
C ARG A 139 1.94 -3.33 11.71
N VAL A 140 2.37 -4.10 12.68
CA VAL A 140 2.91 -5.45 12.45
C VAL A 140 2.15 -6.47 13.28
N GLY A 141 1.70 -7.53 12.62
CA GLY A 141 1.00 -8.64 13.27
C GLY A 141 -0.51 -8.42 13.45
N THR A 142 -1.21 -9.51 13.68
CA THR A 142 -2.68 -9.54 13.71
C THR A 142 -3.27 -8.60 14.76
N ALA A 143 -2.65 -8.49 15.92
CA ALA A 143 -3.16 -7.63 17.00
C ALA A 143 -3.14 -6.15 16.62
N GLU A 144 -2.05 -5.66 16.03
CA GLU A 144 -1.94 -4.27 15.59
C GLU A 144 -2.82 -3.99 14.36
N LEU A 145 -2.94 -4.95 13.44
CA LEU A 145 -3.77 -4.82 12.26
C LEU A 145 -5.26 -4.78 12.59
N SER A 146 -5.69 -5.38 13.68
CA SER A 146 -7.09 -5.34 14.12
C SER A 146 -7.59 -3.92 14.43
N GLY A 147 -6.68 -2.99 14.72
CA GLY A 147 -6.98 -1.57 14.94
C GLY A 147 -7.19 -0.77 13.65
N LEU A 148 -6.99 -1.38 12.49
CA LEU A 148 -7.14 -0.73 11.17
C LEU A 148 -7.82 -1.70 10.20
N PRO A 149 -9.14 -1.95 10.34
CA PRO A 149 -9.84 -2.91 9.50
C PRO A 149 -9.89 -2.47 8.03
N PRO A 150 -9.58 -3.36 7.08
CA PRO A 150 -9.72 -3.06 5.66
C PRO A 150 -11.18 -3.22 5.22
N SER A 151 -11.62 -2.41 4.27
CA SER A 151 -12.95 -2.51 3.65
C SER A 151 -12.89 -2.96 2.19
N TRP A 152 -11.87 -2.50 1.47
CA TRP A 152 -11.64 -2.81 0.06
C TRP A 152 -10.15 -3.03 -0.17
N PHE A 153 -9.82 -3.73 -1.25
CA PHE A 153 -8.44 -3.93 -1.66
C PHE A 153 -8.27 -4.09 -3.16
N ILE A 154 -7.09 -3.75 -3.64
CA ILE A 154 -6.56 -4.12 -4.95
C ILE A 154 -5.39 -5.07 -4.72
N GLY A 155 -5.47 -6.28 -5.23
CA GLY A 155 -4.35 -7.23 -5.21
C GLY A 155 -3.27 -6.80 -6.21
N VAL A 156 -2.01 -6.90 -5.82
CA VAL A 156 -0.86 -6.51 -6.65
C VAL A 156 0.08 -7.70 -6.80
N THR A 157 0.43 -8.01 -8.04
CA THR A 157 1.39 -9.06 -8.38
C THR A 157 2.42 -8.53 -9.39
N GLN A 158 3.54 -9.22 -9.50
CA GLN A 158 4.50 -8.91 -10.55
C GLN A 158 4.01 -9.45 -11.90
N MET A 159 4.29 -8.72 -12.97
CA MET A 159 4.10 -9.26 -14.32
C MET A 159 4.99 -10.48 -14.52
N ALA A 160 4.44 -11.51 -15.15
CA ALA A 160 5.24 -12.62 -15.60
C ALA A 160 6.29 -12.11 -16.61
N LYS A 161 7.55 -12.47 -16.40
CA LYS A 161 8.58 -12.23 -17.41
C LYS A 161 8.20 -13.01 -18.66
N ALA A 162 8.18 -12.34 -19.82
CA ALA A 162 8.04 -13.05 -21.08
C ALA A 162 9.12 -14.15 -21.14
N ALA A 163 8.71 -15.39 -21.42
CA ALA A 163 9.67 -16.46 -21.65
C ALA A 163 10.55 -16.04 -22.84
N GLY A 164 11.82 -15.78 -22.57
CA GLY A 164 12.79 -15.49 -23.62
C GLY A 164 12.80 -16.66 -24.62
N LYS A 165 12.54 -16.35 -25.89
CA LYS A 165 12.78 -17.30 -26.99
C LYS A 165 14.27 -17.37 -27.25
#